data_2020d562f1a9849eef624dd2f762f9bd
#
_entry.id   2020d562f1a9849eef624dd2f762f9bd
#
_cell.length_a   1.000
_cell.length_b   1.000
_cell.length_c   1.000
_cell.angle_alpha   90.00
_cell.angle_beta   90.00
_cell.angle_gamma   90.00
#
_symmetry.space_group_name_H-M   'P 1'
#
loop_
_entity.id
_entity.type
_entity.pdbx_description
1 polymer ?
#
loop_
_entity_poly.entity_id
_entity_poly.type
_entity_poly.pdbx_seq_one_letter_code
_entity_poly.pdbx_strand_id
1 'polypeptide(L)'
;MFMQEDVQGVEEHRLLEQAQCGDQQALASIFDQYYERIYAYIYRRIGQASLAEDLAGEVFLRLVETLKLQRGPNVHLGAWLYRVAHNLVVDHFRRTTKAPTQSMEDWLVAVPDDPLEHVEQEQLQEVVRQALRRLTPDQQQVIILKFVEGLSNAEVGLILGKPEGAVKSLQHRALAALRRQLEKLLPPSAWPRWARSSPDEGPKRRDAG
;
A
#
# COMPACT_ATOMS: atom_id res chain seq x y z
N MET A 1 7.38 -16.84 12.32
CA MET A 1 7.00 -15.78 11.38
C MET A 1 6.67 -16.34 9.99
N PHE A 2 7.33 -17.37 9.48
CA PHE A 2 7.06 -18.02 8.17
C PHE A 2 5.78 -18.88 8.10
N MET A 3 5.23 -19.34 9.22
CA MET A 3 4.02 -20.20 9.22
C MET A 3 2.68 -19.43 9.11
N GLN A 4 2.64 -18.12 9.32
CA GLN A 4 1.41 -17.32 9.21
C GLN A 4 1.10 -16.90 7.77
N GLU A 5 2.11 -16.67 6.94
CA GLU A 5 1.92 -16.31 5.52
C GLU A 5 1.34 -17.49 4.71
N ASP A 6 1.76 -18.72 5.00
CA ASP A 6 1.24 -19.92 4.31
C ASP A 6 -0.23 -20.19 4.65
N VAL A 7 -0.66 -19.96 5.89
CA VAL A 7 -2.05 -20.20 6.32
C VAL A 7 -3.01 -19.19 5.70
N GLN A 8 -2.60 -17.93 5.60
CA GLN A 8 -3.42 -16.88 5.00
C GLN A 8 -3.59 -17.08 3.49
N GLY A 9 -2.55 -17.51 2.80
CA GLY A 9 -2.60 -17.82 1.37
C GLY A 9 -3.51 -19.02 1.06
N VAL A 10 -3.51 -20.05 1.91
CA VAL A 10 -4.39 -21.22 1.76
C VAL A 10 -5.85 -20.85 1.98
N GLU A 11 -6.15 -20.04 2.99
CA GLU A 11 -7.52 -19.60 3.27
C GLU A 11 -8.05 -18.67 2.16
N GLU A 12 -7.21 -17.76 1.68
CA GLU A 12 -7.54 -16.89 0.54
C GLU A 12 -7.86 -17.69 -0.72
N HIS A 13 -7.08 -18.74 -1.01
CA HIS A 13 -7.30 -19.62 -2.14
C HIS A 13 -8.63 -20.38 -2.02
N ARG A 14 -8.92 -20.89 -0.82
CA ARG A 14 -10.18 -21.59 -0.54
C ARG A 14 -11.40 -20.69 -0.72
N LEU A 15 -11.35 -19.45 -0.19
CA LEU A 15 -12.42 -18.46 -0.35
C LEU A 15 -12.63 -18.14 -1.84
N LEU A 16 -11.55 -18.03 -2.60
CA LEU A 16 -11.62 -17.74 -4.03
C LEU A 16 -12.28 -18.90 -4.80
N GLU A 17 -11.92 -20.15 -4.52
CA GLU A 17 -12.55 -21.33 -5.13
C GLU A 17 -14.03 -21.42 -4.81
N GLN A 18 -14.43 -21.19 -3.55
CA GLN A 18 -15.84 -21.17 -3.14
C GLN A 18 -16.61 -20.05 -3.84
N ALA A 19 -16.04 -18.85 -3.93
CA ALA A 19 -16.63 -17.72 -4.64
C ALA A 19 -16.78 -18.00 -6.15
N GLN A 20 -15.84 -18.72 -6.77
CA GLN A 20 -15.94 -19.18 -8.17
C GLN A 20 -17.09 -20.17 -8.38
N CYS A 21 -17.40 -20.98 -7.37
CA CYS A 21 -18.58 -21.88 -7.38
C CYS A 21 -19.89 -21.15 -7.10
N GLY A 22 -19.87 -19.82 -6.90
CA GLY A 22 -21.05 -19.00 -6.66
C GLY A 22 -21.47 -18.90 -5.20
N ASP A 23 -20.58 -19.27 -4.26
CA ASP A 23 -20.84 -19.12 -2.82
C ASP A 23 -20.87 -17.64 -2.44
N GLN A 24 -22.06 -17.16 -2.06
CA GLN A 24 -22.28 -15.78 -1.67
C GLN A 24 -21.60 -15.42 -0.33
N GLN A 25 -21.44 -16.38 0.57
CA GLN A 25 -20.78 -16.15 1.86
C GLN A 25 -19.28 -15.97 1.66
N ALA A 26 -18.68 -16.74 0.77
CA ALA A 26 -17.27 -16.56 0.40
C ALA A 26 -17.02 -15.19 -0.26
N LEU A 27 -17.93 -14.74 -1.13
CA LEU A 27 -17.88 -13.40 -1.72
C LEU A 27 -18.02 -12.30 -0.65
N ALA A 28 -18.95 -12.44 0.28
CA ALA A 28 -19.11 -11.49 1.39
C ALA A 28 -17.86 -11.43 2.26
N SER A 29 -17.28 -12.59 2.61
CA SER A 29 -16.03 -12.65 3.38
C SER A 29 -14.86 -11.96 2.67
N ILE A 30 -14.73 -12.14 1.35
CA ILE A 30 -13.72 -11.43 0.55
C ILE A 30 -13.98 -9.91 0.59
N PHE A 31 -15.23 -9.49 0.44
CA PHE A 31 -15.61 -8.08 0.49
C PHE A 31 -15.26 -7.47 1.86
N ASP A 32 -15.67 -8.08 2.96
CA ASP A 32 -15.43 -7.59 4.31
C ASP A 32 -13.93 -7.50 4.63
N GLN A 33 -13.13 -8.45 4.12
CA GLN A 33 -11.68 -8.48 4.35
C GLN A 33 -10.92 -7.39 3.59
N TYR A 34 -11.38 -7.02 2.37
CA TYR A 34 -10.59 -6.19 1.47
C TYR A 34 -11.19 -4.81 1.19
N TYR A 35 -12.50 -4.59 1.38
CA TYR A 35 -13.16 -3.34 0.95
C TYR A 35 -12.52 -2.10 1.57
N GLU A 36 -12.41 -2.05 2.89
CA GLU A 36 -11.84 -0.90 3.59
C GLU A 36 -10.39 -0.59 3.15
N ARG A 37 -9.60 -1.63 2.93
CA ARG A 37 -8.21 -1.49 2.49
C ARG A 37 -8.13 -0.94 1.06
N ILE A 38 -8.95 -1.46 0.15
CA ILE A 38 -9.02 -1.01 -1.25
C ILE A 38 -9.58 0.41 -1.32
N TYR A 39 -10.65 0.71 -0.58
CA TYR A 39 -11.18 2.06 -0.45
C TYR A 39 -10.12 3.04 0.04
N ALA A 40 -9.46 2.74 1.15
CA ALA A 40 -8.40 3.57 1.70
C ALA A 40 -7.24 3.78 0.71
N TYR A 41 -6.83 2.73 -0.02
CA TYR A 41 -5.81 2.83 -1.07
C TYR A 41 -6.23 3.81 -2.18
N ILE A 42 -7.47 3.71 -2.67
CA ILE A 42 -8.00 4.58 -3.72
C ILE A 42 -8.16 6.01 -3.20
N TYR A 43 -8.77 6.18 -2.02
CA TYR A 43 -8.99 7.48 -1.40
C TYR A 43 -7.70 8.26 -1.18
N ARG A 44 -6.64 7.59 -0.72
CA ARG A 44 -5.29 8.17 -0.59
C ARG A 44 -4.74 8.77 -1.88
N ARG A 45 -5.22 8.32 -3.02
CA ARG A 45 -4.76 8.75 -4.36
C ARG A 45 -5.63 9.83 -4.98
N ILE A 46 -6.93 9.78 -4.71
CA ILE A 46 -7.95 10.62 -5.36
C ILE A 46 -8.35 11.79 -4.47
N GLY A 47 -8.39 11.60 -3.14
CA GLY A 47 -8.77 12.61 -2.17
C GLY A 47 -10.26 12.99 -2.19
N GLN A 48 -11.11 12.24 -2.90
CA GLN A 48 -12.55 12.46 -2.99
C GLN A 48 -13.29 11.20 -2.59
N ALA A 49 -14.05 11.26 -1.49
CA ALA A 49 -14.68 10.10 -0.86
C ALA A 49 -15.67 9.39 -1.78
N SER A 50 -16.62 10.11 -2.38
CA SER A 50 -17.63 9.52 -3.26
C SER A 50 -17.01 8.79 -4.47
N LEU A 51 -16.00 9.39 -5.08
CA LEU A 51 -15.31 8.76 -6.20
C LEU A 51 -14.47 7.55 -5.76
N ALA A 52 -13.91 7.58 -4.56
CA ALA A 52 -13.18 6.44 -4.01
C ALA A 52 -14.12 5.27 -3.70
N GLU A 53 -15.33 5.53 -3.21
CA GLU A 53 -16.40 4.54 -3.02
C GLU A 53 -16.82 3.92 -4.35
N ASP A 54 -17.08 4.74 -5.36
CA ASP A 54 -17.45 4.28 -6.70
C ASP A 54 -16.39 3.37 -7.32
N LEU A 55 -15.12 3.79 -7.24
CA LEU A 55 -14.01 2.99 -7.77
C LEU A 55 -13.73 1.73 -6.95
N ALA A 56 -13.91 1.78 -5.62
CA ALA A 56 -13.81 0.59 -4.79
C ALA A 56 -14.92 -0.41 -5.18
N GLY A 57 -16.16 0.04 -5.34
CA GLY A 57 -17.26 -0.78 -5.84
C GLY A 57 -16.95 -1.41 -7.20
N GLU A 58 -16.38 -0.63 -8.12
CA GLU A 58 -15.96 -1.13 -9.45
C GLU A 58 -14.89 -2.22 -9.36
N VAL A 59 -13.96 -2.17 -8.40
CA VAL A 59 -12.97 -3.24 -8.17
C VAL A 59 -13.67 -4.56 -7.86
N PHE A 60 -14.65 -4.55 -6.94
CA PHE A 60 -15.37 -5.76 -6.55
C PHE A 60 -16.35 -6.25 -7.62
N LEU A 61 -16.95 -5.33 -8.38
CA LEU A 61 -17.74 -5.69 -9.55
C LEU A 61 -16.90 -6.49 -10.56
N ARG A 62 -15.69 -6.00 -10.88
CA ARG A 62 -14.75 -6.72 -11.77
C ARG A 62 -14.31 -8.05 -11.20
N LEU A 63 -14.17 -8.17 -9.88
CA LEU A 63 -13.91 -9.47 -9.26
C LEU A 63 -15.04 -10.44 -9.57
N VAL A 64 -16.29 -10.06 -9.28
CA VAL A 64 -17.47 -10.90 -9.52
C VAL A 64 -17.59 -11.30 -11.00
N GLU A 65 -17.37 -10.38 -11.92
CA GLU A 65 -17.39 -10.66 -13.36
C GLU A 65 -16.29 -11.66 -13.76
N THR A 66 -15.08 -11.48 -13.23
CA THR A 66 -13.94 -12.36 -13.48
C THR A 66 -14.21 -13.78 -12.96
N LEU A 67 -14.81 -13.90 -11.76
CA LEU A 67 -15.19 -15.19 -11.18
C LEU A 67 -16.26 -15.90 -12.00
N LYS A 68 -17.30 -15.17 -12.44
CA LYS A 68 -18.37 -15.71 -13.32
C LYS A 68 -17.81 -16.27 -14.63
N LEU A 69 -16.74 -15.70 -15.15
CA LEU A 69 -16.08 -16.17 -16.36
C LEU A 69 -15.11 -17.34 -16.08
N GLN A 70 -15.05 -17.85 -14.87
CA GLN A 70 -14.11 -18.88 -14.42
C GLN A 70 -12.63 -18.52 -14.72
N ARG A 71 -12.34 -17.24 -14.77
CA ARG A 71 -11.00 -16.68 -14.99
C ARG A 71 -10.45 -16.07 -13.71
N GLY A 72 -10.60 -16.78 -12.58
CA GLY A 72 -10.14 -16.29 -11.26
C GLY A 72 -8.70 -15.78 -11.29
N PRO A 73 -8.34 -14.89 -10.35
CA PRO A 73 -6.97 -14.38 -10.27
C PRO A 73 -5.98 -15.54 -10.15
N ASN A 74 -5.03 -15.63 -11.09
CA ASN A 74 -3.93 -16.61 -11.04
C ASN A 74 -2.80 -16.17 -10.09
N VAL A 75 -3.05 -15.17 -9.26
CA VAL A 75 -2.13 -14.57 -8.30
C VAL A 75 -2.89 -14.39 -6.99
N HIS A 76 -2.19 -14.07 -5.91
CA HIS A 76 -2.83 -13.73 -4.65
C HIS A 76 -3.95 -12.70 -4.86
N LEU A 77 -5.12 -12.98 -4.30
CA LEU A 77 -6.33 -12.17 -4.48
C LEU A 77 -6.09 -10.69 -4.13
N GLY A 78 -5.42 -10.44 -2.99
CA GLY A 78 -5.07 -9.10 -2.58
C GLY A 78 -4.26 -8.35 -3.64
N ALA A 79 -3.21 -8.97 -4.21
CA ALA A 79 -2.41 -8.35 -5.26
C ALA A 79 -3.24 -8.06 -6.52
N TRP A 80 -4.19 -8.94 -6.87
CA TRP A 80 -5.10 -8.72 -7.99
C TRP A 80 -6.04 -7.53 -7.74
N LEU A 81 -6.66 -7.45 -6.57
CA LEU A 81 -7.53 -6.35 -6.18
C LEU A 81 -6.79 -5.00 -6.21
N TYR A 82 -5.59 -4.94 -5.63
CA TYR A 82 -4.76 -3.72 -5.69
C TYR A 82 -4.34 -3.36 -7.11
N ARG A 83 -4.08 -4.33 -7.97
CA ARG A 83 -3.77 -4.09 -9.38
C ARG A 83 -4.96 -3.48 -10.12
N VAL A 84 -6.17 -4.00 -9.90
CA VAL A 84 -7.39 -3.44 -10.48
C VAL A 84 -7.63 -2.02 -9.97
N ALA A 85 -7.54 -1.80 -8.66
CA ALA A 85 -7.65 -0.48 -8.03
C ALA A 85 -6.62 0.51 -8.60
N HIS A 86 -5.35 0.08 -8.72
CA HIS A 86 -4.29 0.89 -9.31
C HIS A 86 -4.64 1.33 -10.74
N ASN A 87 -5.06 0.39 -11.58
CA ASN A 87 -5.39 0.67 -12.96
C ASN A 87 -6.57 1.66 -13.07
N LEU A 88 -7.61 1.50 -12.24
CA LEU A 88 -8.75 2.43 -12.20
C LEU A 88 -8.31 3.86 -11.81
N VAL A 89 -7.46 3.98 -10.81
CA VAL A 89 -6.91 5.27 -10.39
C VAL A 89 -6.07 5.91 -11.51
N VAL A 90 -5.19 5.15 -12.15
CA VAL A 90 -4.36 5.63 -13.27
C VAL A 90 -5.25 6.06 -14.45
N ASP A 91 -6.26 5.27 -14.79
CA ASP A 91 -7.20 5.59 -15.88
C ASP A 91 -8.03 6.84 -15.57
N HIS A 92 -8.44 7.02 -14.30
CA HIS A 92 -9.11 8.25 -13.87
C HIS A 92 -8.23 9.47 -14.13
N PHE A 93 -6.98 9.48 -13.66
CA PHE A 93 -6.06 10.60 -13.89
C PHE A 93 -5.75 10.83 -15.37
N ARG A 94 -5.63 9.77 -16.16
CA ARG A 94 -5.41 9.88 -17.61
C ARG A 94 -6.57 10.56 -18.33
N ARG A 95 -7.83 10.29 -17.89
CA ARG A 95 -9.03 10.88 -18.49
C ARG A 95 -9.28 12.33 -18.06
N THR A 96 -8.92 12.66 -16.83
CA THR A 96 -9.17 14.01 -16.30
C THR A 96 -8.16 15.06 -16.75
N THR A 97 -7.11 14.67 -17.49
CA THR A 97 -6.09 15.55 -18.15
C THR A 97 -5.45 16.58 -17.21
N LYS A 98 -5.66 16.46 -15.93
CA LYS A 98 -5.06 17.35 -14.93
C LYS A 98 -4.00 16.61 -14.17
N ALA A 99 -2.80 17.20 -14.12
CA ALA A 99 -1.72 16.72 -13.27
C ALA A 99 -2.26 16.36 -11.87
N PRO A 100 -1.75 15.33 -11.24
CA PRO A 100 -2.17 14.93 -9.90
C PRO A 100 -1.72 16.02 -8.91
N THR A 101 -2.54 17.05 -8.75
CA THR A 101 -2.32 18.14 -7.81
C THR A 101 -3.60 18.24 -6.98
N GLN A 102 -3.86 17.22 -6.16
CA GLN A 102 -4.81 17.40 -5.07
C GLN A 102 -4.47 16.50 -3.90
N SER A 103 -4.14 17.19 -2.85
CA SER A 103 -4.31 16.97 -1.41
C SER A 103 -4.44 15.51 -0.95
N MET A 104 -3.31 14.96 -0.61
CA MET A 104 -3.23 13.82 0.31
C MET A 104 -3.51 14.29 1.75
N GLU A 105 -4.59 15.06 1.97
CA GLU A 105 -4.79 15.72 3.25
C GLU A 105 -5.27 14.80 4.37
N ASP A 106 -5.92 13.66 4.06
CA ASP A 106 -6.57 12.83 5.09
C ASP A 106 -6.14 11.35 5.16
N TRP A 107 -5.04 10.95 4.56
CA TRP A 107 -4.80 9.53 4.35
C TRP A 107 -4.16 8.72 5.50
N LEU A 108 -3.75 9.36 6.57
CA LEU A 108 -3.24 8.69 7.78
C LEU A 108 -4.26 8.72 8.93
N VAL A 109 -5.54 8.59 8.64
CA VAL A 109 -6.55 8.49 9.68
C VAL A 109 -6.84 7.02 9.97
N ALA A 110 -6.84 6.74 11.26
CA ALA A 110 -7.26 5.55 11.97
C ALA A 110 -6.19 4.46 12.16
N VAL A 111 -5.34 4.68 13.15
CA VAL A 111 -5.14 3.65 14.17
C VAL A 111 -6.01 4.10 15.35
N PRO A 112 -6.98 3.29 15.82
CA PRO A 112 -7.76 3.61 17.00
C PRO A 112 -6.89 3.42 18.24
N ASP A 113 -7.02 4.36 19.17
CA ASP A 113 -6.93 4.25 20.60
C ASP A 113 -5.83 5.01 21.33
N ASP A 114 -6.33 5.76 22.22
CA ASP A 114 -5.93 6.35 23.49
C ASP A 114 -5.78 7.89 23.50
N PRO A 115 -6.66 8.63 24.23
CA PRO A 115 -6.77 10.09 24.15
C PRO A 115 -5.60 10.90 24.73
N LEU A 116 -4.66 10.30 25.45
CA LEU A 116 -3.56 11.00 26.11
C LEU A 116 -2.21 10.95 25.39
N GLU A 117 -2.03 10.02 24.45
CA GLU A 117 -0.86 9.97 23.53
C GLU A 117 -1.08 10.72 22.21
N HIS A 118 -2.26 11.29 21.98
CA HIS A 118 -2.70 11.77 20.67
C HIS A 118 -1.93 12.98 20.12
N VAL A 119 -1.54 13.93 20.94
CA VAL A 119 -1.00 15.21 20.40
C VAL A 119 0.40 15.04 19.80
N GLU A 120 1.28 14.25 20.42
CA GLU A 120 2.62 13.97 19.88
C GLU A 120 2.53 13.04 18.66
N GLN A 121 1.59 12.10 18.69
CA GLN A 121 1.38 11.12 17.63
C GLN A 121 0.73 11.76 16.38
N GLU A 122 -0.20 12.68 16.55
CA GLU A 122 -0.79 13.47 15.47
C GLU A 122 0.25 14.37 14.79
N GLN A 123 1.13 15.01 15.57
CA GLN A 123 2.21 15.82 15.01
C GLN A 123 3.20 14.97 14.20
N LEU A 124 3.57 13.79 14.71
CA LEU A 124 4.45 12.87 14.00
C LEU A 124 3.78 12.34 12.71
N GLN A 125 2.50 12.01 12.77
CA GLN A 125 1.73 11.58 11.62
C GLN A 125 1.69 12.67 10.54
N GLU A 126 1.48 13.92 10.91
CA GLU A 126 1.47 15.04 9.97
C GLU A 126 2.83 15.25 9.32
N VAL A 127 3.91 15.13 10.09
CA VAL A 127 5.27 15.19 9.55
C VAL A 127 5.53 14.06 8.53
N VAL A 128 5.10 12.84 8.83
CA VAL A 128 5.21 11.70 7.90
C VAL A 128 4.39 11.95 6.64
N ARG A 129 3.16 12.48 6.78
CA ARG A 129 2.32 12.86 5.63
C ARG A 129 3.03 13.87 4.74
N GLN A 130 3.55 14.95 5.32
CA GLN A 130 4.28 15.99 4.57
C GLN A 130 5.53 15.43 3.88
N ALA A 131 6.26 14.54 4.53
CA ALA A 131 7.42 13.89 3.94
C ALA A 131 7.02 13.02 2.72
N LEU A 132 5.94 12.25 2.84
CA LEU A 132 5.42 11.42 1.76
C LEU A 132 4.91 12.24 0.57
N ARG A 133 4.25 13.38 0.79
CA ARG A 133 3.80 14.30 -0.29
C ARG A 133 4.95 14.79 -1.17
N ARG A 134 6.17 14.86 -0.64
CA ARG A 134 7.36 15.31 -1.34
C ARG A 134 8.07 14.21 -2.15
N LEU A 135 7.56 12.99 -2.08
CA LEU A 135 8.04 11.88 -2.89
C LEU A 135 7.42 11.91 -4.29
N THR A 136 8.09 11.32 -5.27
CA THR A 136 7.48 11.10 -6.58
C THR A 136 6.30 10.11 -6.48
N PRO A 137 5.32 10.14 -7.40
CA PRO A 137 4.20 9.20 -7.38
C PRO A 137 4.63 7.73 -7.27
N ASP A 138 5.64 7.30 -8.04
CA ASP A 138 6.17 5.94 -7.99
C ASP A 138 6.79 5.60 -6.62
N GLN A 139 7.49 6.56 -6.00
CA GLN A 139 8.08 6.39 -4.68
C GLN A 139 7.01 6.28 -3.58
N GLN A 140 5.99 7.13 -3.63
CA GLN A 140 4.86 7.04 -2.71
C GLN A 140 4.19 5.68 -2.81
N GLN A 141 3.97 5.23 -4.03
CA GLN A 141 3.26 4.00 -4.29
C GLN A 141 3.98 2.76 -3.77
N VAL A 142 5.29 2.66 -4.00
CA VAL A 142 6.06 1.54 -3.47
C VAL A 142 6.10 1.55 -1.94
N ILE A 143 6.13 2.72 -1.30
CA ILE A 143 6.06 2.82 0.16
C ILE A 143 4.69 2.32 0.67
N ILE A 144 3.59 2.79 0.07
CA ILE A 144 2.23 2.38 0.48
C ILE A 144 2.07 0.86 0.31
N LEU A 145 2.27 0.35 -0.90
CA LEU A 145 2.05 -1.06 -1.18
C LEU A 145 2.94 -1.98 -0.33
N LYS A 146 4.19 -1.57 -0.07
CA LYS A 146 5.15 -2.39 0.65
C LYS A 146 5.00 -2.34 2.17
N PHE A 147 4.78 -1.14 2.74
CA PHE A 147 4.86 -0.92 4.19
C PHE A 147 3.51 -0.67 4.86
N VAL A 148 2.51 -0.22 4.12
CA VAL A 148 1.16 -0.06 4.65
C VAL A 148 0.32 -1.30 4.35
N GLU A 149 0.39 -1.80 3.11
CA GLU A 149 -0.38 -2.95 2.67
C GLU A 149 0.36 -4.29 2.85
N GLY A 150 1.65 -4.26 3.19
CA GLY A 150 2.44 -5.46 3.51
C GLY A 150 2.80 -6.35 2.33
N LEU A 151 2.60 -5.90 1.09
CA LEU A 151 2.80 -6.71 -0.11
C LEU A 151 4.28 -7.05 -0.36
N SER A 152 4.54 -8.22 -0.95
CA SER A 152 5.87 -8.63 -1.40
C SER A 152 6.37 -7.79 -2.58
N ASN A 153 7.67 -7.79 -2.86
CA ASN A 153 8.20 -7.06 -4.01
C ASN A 153 7.70 -7.65 -5.35
N ALA A 154 7.43 -8.94 -5.39
CA ALA A 154 6.85 -9.59 -6.57
C ALA A 154 5.42 -9.09 -6.82
N GLU A 155 4.57 -9.02 -5.79
CA GLU A 155 3.20 -8.51 -5.88
C GLU A 155 3.17 -7.03 -6.25
N VAL A 156 4.02 -6.21 -5.63
CA VAL A 156 4.17 -4.80 -6.01
C VAL A 156 4.61 -4.67 -7.47
N GLY A 157 5.49 -5.57 -7.93
CA GLY A 157 5.89 -5.63 -9.34
C GLY A 157 4.73 -5.92 -10.27
N LEU A 158 3.86 -6.86 -9.92
CA LEU A 158 2.64 -7.17 -10.66
C LEU A 158 1.67 -5.97 -10.72
N ILE A 159 1.52 -5.25 -9.61
CA ILE A 159 0.62 -4.08 -9.52
C ILE A 159 1.16 -2.94 -10.38
N LEU A 160 2.45 -2.62 -10.26
CA LEU A 160 3.07 -1.48 -10.92
C LEU A 160 3.53 -1.77 -12.37
N GLY A 161 3.41 -3.02 -12.83
CA GLY A 161 3.94 -3.44 -14.13
C GLY A 161 5.47 -3.34 -14.20
N LYS A 162 6.16 -3.58 -13.09
CA LYS A 162 7.64 -3.46 -12.98
C LYS A 162 8.26 -4.81 -12.58
N PRO A 163 9.44 -5.16 -13.10
CA PRO A 163 10.15 -6.34 -12.62
C PRO A 163 10.58 -6.16 -11.15
N GLU A 164 10.65 -7.27 -10.39
CA GLU A 164 10.96 -7.26 -8.95
C GLU A 164 12.25 -6.52 -8.60
N GLY A 165 13.29 -6.66 -9.42
CA GLY A 165 14.55 -5.94 -9.25
C GLY A 165 14.40 -4.42 -9.36
N ALA A 166 13.50 -3.95 -10.24
CA ALA A 166 13.18 -2.52 -10.35
C ALA A 166 12.39 -2.03 -9.14
N VAL A 167 11.49 -2.87 -8.58
CA VAL A 167 10.76 -2.57 -7.34
C VAL A 167 11.73 -2.43 -6.17
N LYS A 168 12.69 -3.36 -6.00
CA LYS A 168 13.73 -3.29 -4.95
C LYS A 168 14.53 -1.98 -5.05
N SER A 169 14.95 -1.63 -6.27
CA SER A 169 15.69 -0.38 -6.51
C SER A 169 14.83 0.87 -6.25
N LEU A 170 13.54 0.83 -6.60
CA LEU A 170 12.59 1.90 -6.36
C LEU A 170 12.33 2.06 -4.86
N GLN A 171 12.11 0.95 -4.14
CA GLN A 171 11.94 0.92 -2.69
C GLN A 171 13.13 1.57 -1.97
N HIS A 172 14.34 1.18 -2.33
CA HIS A 172 15.56 1.76 -1.73
C HIS A 172 15.63 3.28 -1.96
N ARG A 173 15.37 3.74 -3.18
CA ARG A 173 15.35 5.18 -3.52
C ARG A 173 14.22 5.92 -2.81
N ALA A 174 13.07 5.29 -2.67
CA ALA A 174 11.91 5.87 -1.97
C ALA A 174 12.19 6.05 -0.47
N LEU A 175 12.75 5.04 0.20
CA LEU A 175 13.14 5.12 1.61
C LEU A 175 14.22 6.18 1.84
N ALA A 176 15.25 6.25 0.97
CA ALA A 176 16.26 7.28 1.05
C ALA A 176 15.69 8.70 0.84
N ALA A 177 14.73 8.84 -0.09
CA ALA A 177 14.06 10.11 -0.31
C ALA A 177 13.16 10.49 0.88
N LEU A 178 12.38 9.54 1.42
CA LEU A 178 11.54 9.74 2.60
C LEU A 178 12.39 10.18 3.80
N ARG A 179 13.50 9.48 4.06
CA ARG A 179 14.44 9.85 5.12
C ARG A 179 14.91 11.29 4.98
N ARG A 180 15.38 11.70 3.79
CA ARG A 180 15.82 13.10 3.54
C ARG A 180 14.72 14.13 3.79
N GLN A 181 13.45 13.79 3.53
CA GLN A 181 12.34 14.70 3.81
C GLN A 181 12.05 14.78 5.31
N LEU A 182 12.06 13.64 6.01
CA LEU A 182 11.87 13.58 7.45
C LEU A 182 12.99 14.34 8.20
N GLU A 183 14.24 14.22 7.75
CA GLU A 183 15.39 14.95 8.32
C GLU A 183 15.24 16.48 8.22
N LYS A 184 14.48 16.97 7.24
CA LYS A 184 14.19 18.40 7.10
C LYS A 184 13.03 18.88 7.99
N LEU A 185 12.14 17.97 8.38
CA LEU A 185 10.91 18.28 9.10
C LEU A 185 11.02 18.00 10.59
N LEU A 186 11.89 17.07 10.99
CA LEU A 186 12.09 16.67 12.38
C LEU A 186 13.46 17.11 12.90
N PRO A 187 13.53 17.66 14.12
CA PRO A 187 14.82 17.92 14.76
C PRO A 187 15.51 16.58 15.05
N PRO A 188 16.86 16.55 15.10
CA PRO A 188 17.63 15.32 15.36
C PRO A 188 17.25 14.60 16.67
N SER A 189 16.75 15.34 17.65
CA SER A 189 16.28 14.81 18.94
C SER A 189 15.01 13.98 18.83
N ALA A 190 14.15 14.22 17.83
CA ALA A 190 12.90 13.52 17.61
C ALA A 190 13.08 12.18 16.88
N TRP A 191 14.28 11.87 16.41
CA TRP A 191 14.55 10.61 15.72
C TRP A 191 14.62 9.44 16.71
N PRO A 192 13.91 8.33 16.44
CA PRO A 192 14.07 7.13 17.24
C PRO A 192 15.52 6.63 17.18
N ARG A 193 15.99 6.02 18.27
CA ARG A 193 17.39 5.60 18.42
C ARG A 193 17.92 4.76 17.27
N TRP A 194 17.09 3.87 16.73
CA TRP A 194 17.41 2.99 15.59
C TRP A 194 17.55 3.76 14.26
N ALA A 195 16.94 4.92 14.12
CA ALA A 195 17.00 5.74 12.91
C ALA A 195 18.17 6.74 12.90
N ARG A 196 18.85 6.90 14.05
CA ARG A 196 20.01 7.79 14.20
C ARG A 196 21.32 7.16 13.69
N SER A 197 21.36 5.83 13.57
CA SER A 197 22.52 5.13 13.01
C SER A 197 22.56 5.31 11.49
N SER A 198 23.63 5.84 10.95
CA SER A 198 23.82 5.98 9.52
C SER A 198 23.80 4.60 8.85
N PRO A 199 23.08 4.41 7.74
CA PRO A 199 23.10 3.14 6.99
C PRO A 199 24.44 2.89 6.29
N ASP A 200 25.42 3.78 6.43
CA ASP A 200 26.69 3.72 5.73
C ASP A 200 27.82 3.02 6.52
N GLU A 201 27.53 2.57 7.76
CA GLU A 201 28.42 1.64 8.44
C GLU A 201 28.08 0.19 8.03
N GLY A 202 28.44 -0.15 6.80
CA GLY A 202 28.59 -1.54 6.38
C GLY A 202 29.53 -2.27 7.36
N PRO A 203 29.37 -3.60 7.56
CA PRO A 203 30.17 -4.34 8.51
C PRO A 203 31.66 -4.13 8.17
N LYS A 204 32.38 -3.47 9.09
CA LYS A 204 33.84 -3.35 9.02
C LYS A 204 34.41 -4.75 8.83
N ARG A 205 35.01 -4.99 7.67
CA ARG A 205 35.81 -6.20 7.44
C ARG A 205 36.80 -6.26 8.62
N ARG A 206 36.65 -7.28 9.45
CA ARG A 206 37.71 -7.64 10.38
C ARG A 206 38.86 -8.13 9.52
N ASP A 207 39.86 -7.32 9.38
CA ASP A 207 41.13 -7.75 8.86
C ASP A 207 41.66 -8.84 9.78
N ALA A 208 41.68 -10.06 9.25
CA ALA A 208 42.37 -11.17 9.87
C ALA A 208 43.89 -10.93 9.68
N GLY A 209 44.55 -10.61 10.79
CA GLY A 209 45.99 -10.75 10.94
C GLY A 209 46.32 -12.15 11.40
#